data_82c756d4f5907e6f2d711401f9c95f09
#
_entry.id   82c756d4f5907e6f2d711401f9c95f09
#
_cell.length_a   1.000
_cell.length_b   1.000
_cell.length_c   1.000
_cell.angle_alpha   90.00
_cell.angle_beta   90.00
_cell.angle_gamma   90.00
#
_symmetry.space_group_name_H-M   'P 1'
#
loop_
_entity.id
_entity.type
_entity.pdbx_description
1 polymer ?
#
loop_
_entity_poly.entity_id
_entity_poly.type
_entity_poly.pdbx_seq_one_letter_code
_entity_poly.pdbx_strand_id
1 'polypeptide(L)'
;MNTPKVFESEYRFCLILWENEPITCAKISDICKEKLGWARTTTYTVIKRLGDRGVLKKEGSIITSLVSKEEIQLAEMNELFEERFEGSLPAFIAAFAKKTEAFRKRIWRA
;
A
#
# COMPACT_ATOMS: atom_id res chain seq x y z
N MET A 1 2.70 16.50 -3.09
CA MET A 1 3.36 15.65 -2.10
C MET A 1 3.71 14.31 -2.70
N ASN A 2 4.98 13.98 -2.68
CA ASN A 2 5.44 12.78 -3.38
C ASN A 2 5.52 11.57 -2.44
N THR A 3 4.44 10.78 -2.43
CA THR A 3 4.44 9.53 -1.70
C THR A 3 5.27 8.52 -2.49
N PRO A 4 6.19 7.79 -1.84
CA PRO A 4 6.99 6.80 -2.53
C PRO A 4 6.11 5.71 -3.15
N LYS A 5 6.53 5.21 -4.31
CA LYS A 5 5.81 4.13 -4.98
C LYS A 5 6.07 2.80 -4.28
N VAL A 6 5.03 1.98 -4.18
CA VAL A 6 5.10 0.63 -3.63
C VAL A 6 4.48 -0.33 -4.65
N PHE A 7 5.25 -1.31 -5.10
CA PHE A 7 4.77 -2.32 -6.04
C PHE A 7 3.94 -3.38 -5.31
N GLU A 8 3.18 -4.17 -6.05
CA GLU A 8 2.23 -5.12 -5.45
C GLU A 8 2.87 -6.08 -4.44
N SER A 9 3.99 -6.70 -4.78
CA SER A 9 4.67 -7.62 -3.86
C SER A 9 5.18 -6.90 -2.62
N GLU A 10 5.66 -5.67 -2.80
CA GLU A 10 6.13 -4.83 -1.71
C GLU A 10 4.98 -4.36 -0.83
N TYR A 11 3.82 -4.14 -1.42
CA TYR A 11 2.62 -3.78 -0.67
C TYR A 11 2.22 -4.90 0.29
N ARG A 12 2.33 -6.15 -0.14
CA ARG A 12 2.07 -7.30 0.72
C ARG A 12 3.02 -7.33 1.92
N PHE A 13 4.29 -7.00 1.68
CA PHE A 13 5.26 -6.84 2.76
C PHE A 13 4.85 -5.70 3.70
N CYS A 14 4.44 -4.56 3.15
CA CYS A 14 4.03 -3.41 3.95
C CYS A 14 2.81 -3.71 4.82
N LEU A 15 1.86 -4.51 4.35
CA LEU A 15 0.72 -4.92 5.18
C LEU A 15 1.19 -5.65 6.44
N ILE A 16 2.19 -6.50 6.31
CA ILE A 16 2.77 -7.21 7.46
C ILE A 16 3.50 -6.23 8.37
N LEU A 17 4.27 -5.31 7.80
CA LEU A 17 4.99 -4.31 8.58
C LEU A 17 4.04 -3.41 9.37
N TRP A 18 3.00 -2.89 8.74
CA TRP A 18 2.05 -1.99 9.42
C TRP A 18 1.34 -2.67 10.58
N GLU A 19 1.09 -3.97 10.50
CA GLU A 19 0.45 -4.72 11.58
C GLU A 19 1.39 -5.04 12.74
N ASN A 20 2.70 -5.05 12.50
CA ASN A 20 3.67 -5.58 13.45
C ASN A 20 4.74 -4.58 13.88
N GLU A 21 4.76 -3.38 13.33
CA GLU A 21 5.82 -2.41 13.63
C GLU A 21 5.73 -1.84 15.06
N PRO A 22 6.84 -1.51 15.70
CA PRO A 22 8.21 -1.75 15.24
C PRO A 22 8.57 -3.23 15.36
N ILE A 23 9.37 -3.71 14.41
CA ILE A 23 9.70 -5.14 14.34
C ILE A 23 11.14 -5.31 13.84
N THR A 24 11.81 -6.38 14.30
CA THR A 24 13.15 -6.68 13.83
C THR A 24 13.11 -7.29 12.43
N CYS A 25 14.20 -7.10 11.68
CA CYS A 25 14.34 -7.70 10.36
C CYS A 25 14.22 -9.22 10.39
N ALA A 26 14.77 -9.84 11.42
CA ALA A 26 14.69 -11.31 11.57
C ALA A 26 13.24 -11.77 11.77
N LYS A 27 12.50 -11.09 12.64
CA LYS A 27 11.11 -11.45 12.92
C LYS A 27 10.21 -11.27 11.71
N ILE A 28 10.34 -10.14 11.00
CA ILE A 28 9.50 -9.92 9.82
C ILE A 28 9.87 -10.88 8.70
N SER A 29 11.15 -11.28 8.63
CA SER A 29 11.58 -12.31 7.67
C SER A 29 10.88 -13.65 7.94
N ASP A 30 10.75 -14.03 9.20
CA ASP A 30 10.06 -15.26 9.57
C ASP A 30 8.57 -15.19 9.19
N ILE A 31 7.93 -14.07 9.42
CA ILE A 31 6.52 -13.86 9.06
C ILE A 31 6.33 -13.89 7.53
N CYS A 32 7.22 -13.24 6.80
CA CYS A 32 7.15 -13.22 5.33
C CYS A 32 7.39 -14.61 4.74
N LYS A 33 8.26 -15.41 5.35
CA LYS A 33 8.47 -16.78 4.93
C LYS A 33 7.19 -17.59 5.09
N GLU A 34 6.52 -17.45 6.22
CA GLU A 34 5.28 -18.15 6.51
C GLU A 34 4.12 -17.69 5.63
N LYS A 35 3.91 -16.39 5.54
CA LYS A 35 2.74 -15.82 4.85
C LYS A 35 2.92 -15.63 3.35
N LEU A 36 4.11 -15.32 2.89
CA LEU A 36 4.40 -15.00 1.49
C LEU A 36 5.28 -16.04 0.79
N GLY A 37 5.85 -16.96 1.55
CA GLY A 37 6.78 -17.95 0.98
C GLY A 37 8.12 -17.36 0.59
N TRP A 38 8.50 -16.22 1.15
CA TRP A 38 9.73 -15.51 0.79
C TRP A 38 10.95 -16.10 1.52
N ALA A 39 12.03 -16.28 0.77
CA ALA A 39 13.32 -16.56 1.38
C ALA A 39 13.79 -15.31 2.15
N ARG A 40 14.66 -15.54 3.15
CA ARG A 40 15.22 -14.45 3.97
C ARG A 40 15.91 -13.40 3.12
N THR A 41 16.66 -13.82 2.10
CA THR A 41 17.35 -12.90 1.18
C THR A 41 16.37 -12.01 0.44
N THR A 42 15.23 -12.56 0.01
CA THR A 42 14.17 -11.79 -0.66
C THR A 42 13.63 -10.70 0.26
N THR A 43 13.31 -11.06 1.50
CA THR A 43 12.80 -10.10 2.48
C THR A 43 13.80 -8.98 2.74
N TYR A 44 15.08 -9.32 2.92
CA TYR A 44 16.10 -8.30 3.18
C TYR A 44 16.32 -7.39 1.97
N THR A 45 16.21 -7.92 0.75
CA THR A 45 16.27 -7.11 -0.46
C THR A 45 15.12 -6.12 -0.53
N VAL A 46 13.92 -6.56 -0.19
CA VAL A 46 12.72 -5.69 -0.16
C VAL A 46 12.87 -4.61 0.90
N ILE A 47 13.35 -4.96 2.09
CA ILE A 47 13.60 -3.99 3.16
C ILE A 47 14.55 -2.89 2.68
N LYS A 48 15.63 -3.26 2.03
CA LYS A 48 16.60 -2.31 1.50
C LYS A 48 15.97 -1.39 0.45
N ARG A 49 15.24 -1.98 -0.50
CA ARG A 49 14.59 -1.20 -1.57
C ARG A 49 13.58 -0.20 -1.01
N LEU A 50 12.77 -0.63 -0.07
CA LEU A 50 11.77 0.23 0.56
C LEU A 50 12.44 1.32 1.41
N GLY A 51 13.52 0.97 2.09
CA GLY A 51 14.32 1.94 2.83
C GLY A 51 14.91 3.01 1.92
N ASP A 52 15.48 2.59 0.78
CA ASP A 52 16.06 3.51 -0.20
C ASP A 52 15.02 4.46 -0.80
N ARG A 53 13.78 4.00 -0.92
CA ARG A 53 12.70 4.83 -1.46
C ARG A 53 11.97 5.67 -0.40
N GLY A 54 12.33 5.52 0.88
CA GLY A 54 11.71 6.30 1.94
C GLY A 54 10.38 5.75 2.43
N VAL A 55 10.07 4.48 2.17
CA VAL A 55 8.83 3.84 2.65
C VAL A 55 8.97 3.39 4.09
N LEU A 56 10.15 2.95 4.47
CA LEU A 56 10.45 2.53 5.83
C LEU A 56 11.81 3.04 6.26
N LYS A 57 12.07 3.00 7.56
CA LYS A 57 13.39 3.28 8.10
C LYS A 57 13.87 2.09 8.90
N LYS A 58 15.18 1.89 8.89
CA LYS A 58 15.84 0.84 9.64
C LYS A 58 16.81 1.47 10.63
N GLU A 59 16.62 1.22 11.91
CA GLU A 59 17.53 1.65 12.96
C GLU A 59 18.09 0.41 13.66
N GLY A 60 19.34 0.10 13.39
CA GLY A 60 19.91 -1.17 13.82
C GLY A 60 19.22 -2.31 13.11
N SER A 61 18.59 -3.21 13.84
CA SER A 61 17.82 -4.33 13.28
C SER A 61 16.33 -4.10 13.30
N ILE A 62 15.87 -2.92 13.74
CA ILE A 62 14.44 -2.62 13.88
C ILE A 62 13.97 -1.75 12.74
N ILE A 63 12.83 -2.12 12.15
CA ILE A 63 12.22 -1.36 11.05
C ILE A 63 10.87 -0.80 11.47
N THR A 64 10.58 0.40 10.96
CA THR A 64 9.29 1.08 11.13
C THR A 64 8.92 1.74 9.81
N SER A 65 7.63 1.87 9.54
CA SER A 65 7.16 2.53 8.33
C SER A 65 7.31 4.04 8.44
N LEU A 66 7.57 4.68 7.31
CA LEU A 66 7.60 6.15 7.19
C LEU A 66 6.34 6.66 6.49
N VAL A 67 5.58 5.77 5.87
CA VAL A 67 4.32 6.11 5.20
C VAL A 67 3.24 5.17 5.72
N SER A 68 2.02 5.67 5.78
CA SER A 68 0.88 4.87 6.22
C SER A 68 0.23 4.13 5.05
N LYS A 69 -0.59 3.13 5.38
CA LYS A 69 -1.39 2.42 4.39
C LYS A 69 -2.30 3.39 3.63
N GLU A 70 -2.90 4.32 4.37
CA GLU A 70 -3.79 5.33 3.79
C GLU A 70 -3.06 6.25 2.81
N GLU A 71 -1.82 6.64 3.13
CA GLU A 71 -1.02 7.47 2.23
C GLU A 71 -0.71 6.74 0.92
N ILE A 72 -0.38 5.46 0.99
CA ILE A 72 -0.12 4.65 -0.21
C ILE A 72 -1.41 4.50 -1.03
N GLN A 73 -2.54 4.23 -0.38
CA GLN A 73 -3.83 4.10 -1.06
C GLN A 73 -4.23 5.39 -1.75
N LEU A 74 -4.04 6.54 -1.09
CA LEU A 74 -4.33 7.85 -1.68
C LEU A 74 -3.43 8.15 -2.87
N ALA A 75 -2.15 7.78 -2.78
CA ALA A 75 -1.21 7.99 -3.88
C ALA A 75 -1.60 7.16 -5.11
N GLU A 76 -2.01 5.92 -4.91
CA GLU A 76 -2.48 5.05 -6.00
C GLU A 76 -3.76 5.59 -6.63
N MET A 77 -4.68 6.07 -5.82
CA MET A 77 -5.91 6.68 -6.30
C MET A 77 -5.63 7.94 -7.11
N ASN A 78 -4.71 8.79 -6.65
CA ASN A 78 -4.30 10.00 -7.35
C ASN A 78 -3.66 9.68 -8.70
N GLU A 79 -2.84 8.65 -8.76
CA GLU A 79 -2.24 8.17 -10.00
C GLU A 79 -3.33 7.72 -10.98
N LEU A 80 -4.35 7.04 -10.49
CA LEU A 80 -5.49 6.61 -11.30
C LEU A 80 -6.24 7.81 -11.87
N PHE A 81 -6.43 8.88 -11.08
CA PHE A 81 -7.05 10.12 -11.57
C PHE A 81 -6.28 10.73 -12.73
N GLU A 82 -4.96 10.80 -12.60
CA GLU A 82 -4.12 11.38 -13.63
C GLU A 82 -4.20 10.59 -14.93
N GLU A 83 -4.23 9.27 -14.85
CA GLU A 83 -4.24 8.40 -16.01
C GLU A 83 -5.61 8.25 -16.68
N ARG A 84 -6.67 8.17 -15.87
CA ARG A 84 -7.99 7.80 -16.37
C ARG A 84 -8.96 8.95 -16.48
N PHE A 85 -8.78 9.98 -15.68
CA PHE A 85 -9.73 11.09 -15.60
C PHE A 85 -9.08 12.43 -15.88
N GLU A 86 -7.87 12.41 -16.45
CA GLU A 86 -7.12 13.63 -16.80
C GLU A 86 -7.02 14.62 -15.63
N GLY A 87 -6.83 14.10 -14.42
CA GLY A 87 -6.73 14.92 -13.23
C GLY A 87 -8.06 15.49 -12.75
N SER A 88 -9.18 15.09 -13.33
CA SER A 88 -10.48 15.64 -12.95
C SER A 88 -11.12 14.86 -11.79
N LEU A 89 -10.94 15.37 -10.59
CA LEU A 89 -11.58 14.84 -9.41
C LEU A 89 -13.11 14.91 -9.49
N PRO A 90 -13.71 16.04 -9.94
CA PRO A 90 -15.17 16.11 -10.10
C PRO A 90 -15.74 15.03 -11.03
N ALA A 91 -15.06 14.74 -12.14
CA ALA A 91 -15.50 13.70 -13.07
C ALA A 91 -15.49 12.31 -12.41
N PHE A 92 -14.45 12.02 -11.64
CA PHE A 92 -14.36 10.75 -10.92
C PHE A 92 -15.47 10.62 -9.88
N ILE A 93 -15.69 11.65 -9.09
CA ILE A 93 -16.73 11.65 -8.05
C ILE A 93 -18.10 11.48 -8.67
N ALA A 94 -18.38 12.17 -9.77
CA ALA A 94 -19.66 12.07 -10.47
C ALA A 94 -19.90 10.64 -10.98
N ALA A 95 -18.89 10.03 -11.58
CA ALA A 95 -18.99 8.65 -12.08
C ALA A 95 -19.21 7.65 -10.94
N PHE A 96 -18.47 7.82 -9.85
CA PHE A 96 -18.58 6.94 -8.69
C PHE A 96 -19.94 7.08 -8.00
N ALA A 97 -20.40 8.30 -7.79
CA ALA A 97 -21.70 8.58 -7.15
C ALA A 97 -22.84 8.01 -7.97
N LYS A 98 -22.80 8.16 -9.28
CA LYS A 98 -23.81 7.64 -10.19
C LYS A 98 -23.90 6.12 -10.12
N LYS A 99 -22.76 5.46 -10.11
CA LYS A 99 -22.70 3.99 -9.99
C LYS A 99 -23.23 3.50 -8.65
N THR A 100 -22.86 4.18 -7.57
CA THR A 100 -23.30 3.84 -6.23
C THR A 100 -24.80 4.03 -6.08
N GLU A 101 -25.33 5.10 -6.62
CA GLU A 101 -26.76 5.36 -6.59
C GLU A 101 -27.55 4.31 -7.37
N ALA A 102 -27.08 3.92 -8.53
CA ALA A 102 -27.71 2.87 -9.33
C ALA A 102 -27.72 1.54 -8.56
N PHE A 103 -26.63 1.21 -7.87
CA PHE A 103 -26.53 0.02 -7.05
C PHE A 103 -27.52 0.05 -5.87
N ARG A 104 -27.62 1.19 -5.20
CA ARG A 104 -28.57 1.38 -4.10
C ARG A 104 -30.01 1.19 -4.56
N LYS A 105 -30.36 1.75 -5.70
CA LYS A 105 -31.72 1.61 -6.27
C LYS A 105 -32.05 0.17 -6.57
N ARG A 106 -31.12 -0.63 -7.06
CA ARG A 106 -31.31 -2.04 -7.31
C ARG A 106 -31.64 -2.82 -6.03
N ILE A 107 -30.91 -2.53 -4.97
CA ILE A 107 -31.09 -3.20 -3.68
C ILE A 107 -32.45 -2.88 -3.08
N TRP A 108 -32.85 -1.62 -3.11
CA TRP A 108 -34.07 -1.15 -2.48
C TRP A 108 -35.35 -1.46 -3.26
N ARG A 109 -35.23 -1.80 -4.53
CA ARG A 109 -36.36 -2.14 -5.36
C ARG A 109 -36.67 -3.63 -5.43
N ALA A 110 -35.84 -4.44 -4.87
CA ALA A 110 -36.02 -5.88 -4.89
C ALA A 110 -37.16 -6.37 -3.95
#